data_b6c1af557a3c19c34ce779eac9604c49
#
_entry.id   b6c1af557a3c19c34ce779eac9604c49
#
_cell.length_a   1.000
_cell.length_b   1.000
_cell.length_c   1.000
_cell.angle_alpha   90.00
_cell.angle_beta   90.00
_cell.angle_gamma   90.00
#
_symmetry.space_group_name_H-M   'P 1'
#
loop_
_entity.id
_entity.type
_entity.pdbx_description
1 polymer ?
#
loop_
_entity_poly.entity_id
_entity_poly.type
_entity_poly.pdbx_seq_one_letter_code
_entity_poly.pdbx_strand_id
1 'polypeptide(L)' 'MTDWLPRDIIAPVSEAEKAAVRRAQRALGLVPTGDLDEPTKASLRGVQHLFRQPVTGVLDRDTAALIERLARVYPEDS' A
#
# COMPACT_ATOMS: atom_id res chain seq x y z
N MET A 1 9.83 7.03 5.19
CA MET A 1 9.28 6.72 6.53
C MET A 1 7.85 6.23 6.39
N THR A 2 7.46 5.28 7.18
CA THR A 2 6.14 4.66 7.09
C THR A 2 5.29 4.95 8.33
N ASP A 3 5.47 6.15 8.89
CA ASP A 3 4.75 6.57 10.09
C ASP A 3 3.24 6.72 9.87
N TRP A 4 2.80 6.73 8.61
CA TRP A 4 1.38 6.76 8.28
C TRP A 4 0.72 5.39 8.42
N LEU A 5 1.52 4.33 8.54
CA LEU A 5 1.01 2.97 8.68
C LEU A 5 0.95 2.61 10.17
N PRO A 6 -0.25 2.51 10.77
CA PRO A 6 -0.34 2.24 12.22
C PRO A 6 0.11 0.84 12.59
N ARG A 7 -0.10 -0.13 11.70
CA ARG A 7 0.32 -1.51 11.89
C ARG A 7 0.22 -2.23 10.55
N ASP A 8 0.69 -3.47 10.49
CA ASP A 8 0.48 -4.29 9.30
C ASP A 8 -1.02 -4.50 9.10
N ILE A 9 -1.51 -4.28 7.88
CA ILE A 9 -2.93 -4.33 7.60
C ILE A 9 -3.25 -5.53 6.73
N ILE A 10 -4.00 -6.46 7.30
CA ILE A 10 -4.59 -7.59 6.57
C ILE A 10 -6.01 -7.21 6.18
N ALA A 11 -6.74 -6.60 7.10
CA ALA A 11 -8.08 -6.07 6.87
C ALA A 11 -8.22 -4.79 7.69
N PRO A 12 -8.49 -3.64 7.04
CA PRO A 12 -8.59 -2.38 7.78
C PRO A 12 -9.88 -2.35 8.61
N VAL A 13 -9.74 -2.00 9.89
CA VAL A 13 -10.89 -1.92 10.80
C VAL A 13 -11.07 -0.53 11.40
N SER A 14 -9.99 0.24 11.57
CA SER A 14 -10.08 1.59 12.13
C SER A 14 -9.99 2.63 11.02
N GLU A 15 -10.36 3.87 11.33
CA GLU A 15 -10.23 4.96 10.37
C GLU A 15 -8.77 5.21 10.01
N ALA A 16 -7.86 5.06 10.96
CA ALA A 16 -6.44 5.21 10.69
C ALA A 16 -5.95 4.15 9.71
N GLU A 17 -6.42 2.92 9.86
CA GLU A 17 -6.06 1.85 8.93
C GLU A 17 -6.66 2.07 7.55
N LYS A 18 -7.92 2.50 7.48
CA LYS A 18 -8.55 2.81 6.21
C LYS A 18 -7.84 3.96 5.50
N ALA A 19 -7.43 4.98 6.25
CA ALA A 19 -6.68 6.10 5.69
C ALA A 19 -5.34 5.64 5.14
N ALA A 20 -4.66 4.72 5.83
CA ALA A 20 -3.41 4.15 5.36
C ALA A 20 -3.61 3.38 4.05
N VAL A 21 -4.68 2.60 3.97
CA VAL A 21 -5.00 1.86 2.75
C VAL A 21 -5.26 2.83 1.60
N ARG A 22 -6.02 3.90 1.84
CA ARG A 22 -6.29 4.90 0.80
C ARG A 22 -5.00 5.56 0.32
N ARG A 23 -4.09 5.86 1.25
CA ARG A 23 -2.80 6.44 0.88
C ARG A 23 -2.01 5.51 -0.04
N ALA A 24 -1.97 4.23 0.31
CA ALA A 24 -1.29 3.24 -0.53
C ALA A 24 -1.96 3.13 -1.89
N GLN A 25 -3.29 3.12 -1.92
CA GLN A 25 -4.04 3.02 -3.16
C GLN A 25 -3.74 4.20 -4.09
N ARG A 26 -3.71 5.41 -3.55
CA ARG A 26 -3.36 6.59 -4.36
C ARG A 26 -1.95 6.48 -4.93
N ALA A 27 -1.01 6.04 -4.12
CA ALA A 27 0.37 5.88 -4.59
C ALA A 27 0.49 4.82 -5.68
N LEU A 28 -0.38 3.82 -5.66
CA LEU A 28 -0.41 2.75 -6.65
C LEU A 28 -1.28 3.08 -7.86
N GLY A 29 -1.92 4.24 -7.88
CA GLY A 29 -2.79 4.63 -8.97
C GLY A 29 -4.15 3.95 -8.96
N LEU A 30 -4.58 3.48 -7.80
CA LEU A 30 -5.86 2.79 -7.64
C LEU A 30 -6.91 3.73 -7.07
N VAL A 31 -8.18 3.34 -7.21
CA VAL A 31 -9.28 4.06 -6.57
C VAL A 31 -9.11 3.94 -5.05
N PRO A 32 -9.09 5.07 -4.31
CA PRO A 32 -8.81 5.03 -2.87
C PRO A 32 -10.06 4.68 -2.07
N THR A 33 -10.44 3.41 -2.09
CA THR A 33 -11.63 2.92 -1.40
C THR A 33 -11.45 2.78 0.11
N GLY A 34 -10.21 2.61 0.56
CA GLY A 34 -9.92 2.34 1.96
C GLY A 34 -10.03 0.87 2.32
N ASP A 35 -10.39 0.01 1.38
CA ASP A 35 -10.52 -1.42 1.61
C ASP A 35 -9.40 -2.17 0.89
N LEU A 36 -8.98 -3.30 1.45
CA LEU A 36 -8.06 -4.20 0.77
C LEU A 36 -8.84 -5.11 -0.15
N ASP A 37 -9.37 -4.52 -1.21
CA ASP A 37 -10.11 -5.25 -2.24
C ASP A 37 -9.16 -5.99 -3.18
N GLU A 38 -9.71 -6.77 -4.09
CA GLU A 38 -8.90 -7.60 -4.97
C GLU A 38 -7.92 -6.79 -5.84
N PRO A 39 -8.31 -5.67 -6.46
CA PRO A 39 -7.33 -4.87 -7.20
C PRO A 39 -6.18 -4.36 -6.33
N THR A 40 -6.49 -3.98 -5.10
CA THR A 40 -5.46 -3.50 -4.17
C THR A 40 -4.51 -4.62 -3.76
N LYS A 41 -5.05 -5.78 -3.41
CA LYS A 41 -4.22 -6.93 -3.05
C LYS A 41 -3.34 -7.36 -4.22
N ALA A 42 -3.90 -7.36 -5.43
CA ALA A 42 -3.12 -7.71 -6.62
C ALA A 42 -1.95 -6.74 -6.81
N SER A 43 -2.18 -5.44 -6.62
CA SER A 43 -1.12 -4.45 -6.72
C SER A 43 -0.07 -4.62 -5.64
N LEU A 44 -0.48 -4.92 -4.41
CA LEU A 44 0.46 -5.18 -3.33
C LEU A 44 1.33 -6.39 -3.65
N ARG A 45 0.72 -7.47 -4.13
CA ARG A 45 1.47 -8.65 -4.53
C ARG A 45 2.44 -8.33 -5.66
N GLY A 46 2.02 -7.50 -6.61
CA GLY A 46 2.89 -7.08 -7.70
C GLY A 46 4.11 -6.31 -7.22
N VAL A 47 3.91 -5.37 -6.29
CA VAL A 47 5.01 -4.61 -5.70
C VAL A 47 5.96 -5.54 -4.94
N GLN A 48 5.41 -6.43 -4.13
CA GLN A 48 6.21 -7.38 -3.37
C GLN A 48 7.04 -8.26 -4.29
N HIS A 49 6.43 -8.77 -5.34
CA HIS A 49 7.12 -9.60 -6.32
C HIS A 49 8.24 -8.82 -7.02
N LEU A 50 7.95 -7.60 -7.43
CA LEU A 50 8.90 -6.75 -8.14
C LEU A 50 10.18 -6.52 -7.32
N PHE A 51 10.03 -6.34 -6.01
CA PHE A 51 11.15 -6.08 -5.11
C PHE A 51 11.63 -7.33 -4.39
N ARG A 52 11.16 -8.49 -4.80
CA ARG A 52 11.59 -9.81 -4.26
C ARG A 52 11.31 -9.95 -2.77
N GLN A 53 10.19 -9.39 -2.33
CA GLN A 53 9.70 -9.56 -0.98
C GLN A 53 8.69 -10.73 -0.96
N PRO A 54 8.40 -11.28 0.22
CA PRO A 54 7.35 -12.31 0.30
C PRO A 54 6.03 -11.78 -0.25
N VAL A 55 5.41 -12.54 -1.14
CA VAL A 55 4.19 -12.11 -1.84
C VAL A 55 2.99 -12.52 -0.99
N THR A 56 2.54 -11.60 -0.14
CA THR A 56 1.48 -11.87 0.83
C THR A 56 0.18 -11.12 0.52
N GLY A 57 0.26 -10.00 -0.20
CA GLY A 57 -0.89 -9.12 -0.39
C GLY A 57 -1.26 -8.31 0.85
N VAL A 58 -0.43 -8.35 1.88
CA VAL A 58 -0.62 -7.61 3.13
C VAL A 58 0.07 -6.25 3.00
N LEU A 59 -0.58 -5.20 3.50
CA LEU A 59 0.06 -3.89 3.59
C LEU A 59 0.86 -3.85 4.90
N ASP A 60 2.08 -4.37 4.83
CA ASP A 60 2.98 -4.37 5.97
C ASP A 60 3.99 -3.21 5.84
N ARG A 61 4.84 -3.08 6.85
CA ARG A 61 5.80 -1.99 6.90
C ARG A 61 6.76 -2.01 5.70
N ASP A 62 7.26 -3.18 5.36
CA ASP A 62 8.20 -3.31 4.24
C ASP A 62 7.53 -2.93 2.93
N THR A 63 6.30 -3.40 2.71
CA THR A 63 5.55 -3.07 1.51
C THR A 63 5.23 -1.57 1.47
N ALA A 64 4.85 -0.98 2.62
CA ALA A 64 4.59 0.45 2.69
C ALA A 64 5.84 1.27 2.33
N ALA A 65 7.00 0.82 2.78
CA ALA A 65 8.26 1.49 2.43
C ALA A 65 8.53 1.42 0.93
N LEU A 66 8.24 0.29 0.30
CA LEU A 66 8.39 0.16 -1.15
C LEU A 66 7.44 1.07 -1.90
N ILE A 67 6.19 1.18 -1.43
CA ILE A 67 5.21 2.08 -2.03
C ILE A 67 5.68 3.53 -1.93
N GLU A 68 6.25 3.93 -0.80
CA GLU A 68 6.80 5.27 -0.66
C GLU A 68 7.93 5.53 -1.64
N ARG A 69 8.79 4.54 -1.88
CA ARG A 69 9.87 4.67 -2.85
C ARG A 69 9.32 4.86 -4.26
N LEU A 70 8.29 4.09 -4.61
CA LEU A 70 7.64 4.24 -5.93
C LEU A 70 7.02 5.61 -6.07
N ALA A 71 6.38 6.12 -5.02
CA ALA A 71 5.75 7.44 -5.07
C ALA A 71 6.78 8.55 -5.26
N ARG A 72 8.00 8.40 -4.75
CA ARG A 72 9.07 9.37 -4.98
C ARG A 72 9.60 9.34 -6.40
N VAL A 73 9.71 8.12 -6.96
CA VAL A 73 10.25 7.95 -8.32
C VAL A 73 9.22 8.35 -9.36
N TYR A 74 7.94 8.08 -9.10
CA TYR A 74 6.85 8.37 -10.02
C TYR A 74 5.81 9.22 -9.30
N PRO A 75 6.11 10.52 -9.04
CA PRO A 75 5.17 11.38 -8.33
C PRO A 75 3.90 11.57 -9.14
N GLU A 76 2.78 11.56 -8.43
CA GLU A 76 1.46 11.54 -9.04
C GLU A 76 1.13 12.78 -9.83
N ASP A 77 1.54 13.91 -9.32
CA ASP A 77 1.18 15.23 -9.87
C ASP A 77 2.35 15.91 -10.55
N SER A 78 3.25 15.14 -11.07
CA SER A 78 4.40 15.68 -11.78
C SER A 78 4.01 16.30 -13.12
#